data_3a25f9ca4fdfe601642cbea06cc7f2fc
#
_entry.id   3a25f9ca4fdfe601642cbea06cc7f2fc
#
_cell.length_a   1.000
_cell.length_b   1.000
_cell.length_c   1.000
_cell.angle_alpha   90.00
_cell.angle_beta   90.00
_cell.angle_gamma   90.00
#
_symmetry.space_group_name_H-M   'P 1'
#
loop_
_entity.id
_entity.type
_entity.pdbx_description
1 polymer ?
#
loop_
_entity_poly.entity_id
_entity_poly.type
_entity_poly.pdbx_seq_one_letter_code
_entity_poly.pdbx_strand_id
1 'polypeptide(L)'
;MKKESEDHERENTVAALKRRHETRVPAAIHVEVSGFDHLGHFFAEHTATTNVSENGCCFRLKTPVSFESLLAIQPVATGQDSSPRPVLYQIAWMEPVDIGAVIGVARLHGESTWCVAFPAADDLQTPKA
;
A
#
# COMPACT_ATOMS: atom_id res chain seq x y z
N MET A 1 3.33 28.30 -18.59
CA MET A 1 2.13 27.54 -18.28
C MET A 1 2.17 26.14 -18.79
N LYS A 2 2.29 25.97 -20.08
CA LYS A 2 2.42 24.63 -20.63
C LYS A 2 3.65 23.91 -20.09
N LYS A 3 4.72 24.66 -19.84
CA LYS A 3 5.95 24.09 -19.36
C LYS A 3 5.77 23.47 -17.97
N GLU A 4 5.02 24.15 -17.13
CA GLU A 4 4.74 23.60 -15.80
C GLU A 4 3.89 22.36 -15.87
N SER A 5 2.91 22.36 -16.75
CA SER A 5 2.06 21.19 -16.93
C SER A 5 2.86 20.00 -17.44
N GLU A 6 3.78 20.25 -18.33
CA GLU A 6 4.62 19.17 -18.85
C GLU A 6 5.53 18.59 -17.80
N ASP A 7 6.11 19.44 -16.96
CA ASP A 7 6.95 18.96 -15.87
C ASP A 7 6.16 18.15 -14.88
N HIS A 8 4.95 18.59 -14.59
CA HIS A 8 4.08 17.87 -13.67
C HIS A 8 3.69 16.51 -14.25
N GLU A 9 3.40 16.46 -15.52
CA GLU A 9 3.09 15.20 -16.18
C GLU A 9 4.27 14.25 -16.19
N ARG A 10 5.47 14.77 -16.34
CA ARG A 10 6.68 13.97 -16.29
C ARG A 10 6.86 13.33 -14.93
N GLU A 11 6.64 14.10 -13.89
CA GLU A 11 6.76 13.56 -12.54
C GLU A 11 5.77 12.45 -12.30
N ASN A 12 4.55 12.62 -12.74
CA ASN A 12 3.54 11.59 -12.61
C ASN A 12 3.91 10.35 -13.41
N THR A 13 4.47 10.54 -14.58
CA THR A 13 4.90 9.42 -15.42
C THR A 13 6.03 8.65 -14.77
N VAL A 14 7.00 9.37 -14.20
CA VAL A 14 8.12 8.72 -13.52
C VAL A 14 7.64 7.91 -12.34
N ALA A 15 6.73 8.47 -11.55
CA ALA A 15 6.17 7.75 -10.41
C ALA A 15 5.41 6.51 -10.87
N ALA A 16 4.67 6.62 -11.97
CA ALA A 16 3.95 5.48 -12.51
C ALA A 16 4.91 4.40 -13.00
N LEU A 17 6.00 4.82 -13.65
CA LEU A 17 7.01 3.87 -14.11
C LEU A 17 7.68 3.17 -12.97
N LYS A 18 8.01 3.89 -11.90
CA LYS A 18 8.59 3.27 -10.71
C LYS A 18 7.67 2.23 -10.14
N ARG A 19 6.37 2.54 -10.08
CA ARG A 19 5.42 1.57 -9.55
C ARG A 19 5.32 0.34 -10.42
N ARG A 20 5.53 0.49 -11.72
CA ARG A 20 5.48 -0.66 -12.64
C ARG A 20 6.66 -1.60 -12.47
N HIS A 21 7.77 -1.12 -11.93
CA HIS A 21 8.91 -1.97 -11.65
C HIS A 21 8.66 -2.89 -10.46
N GLU A 22 7.70 -2.53 -9.65
CA GLU A 22 7.37 -3.32 -8.49
C GLU A 22 6.25 -4.30 -8.85
N THR A 23 6.49 -5.56 -8.59
CA THR A 23 5.52 -6.60 -8.89
C THR A 23 4.32 -6.48 -7.97
N ARG A 24 3.15 -6.34 -8.55
CA ARG A 24 1.90 -6.31 -7.81
C ARG A 24 1.14 -7.60 -8.02
N VAL A 25 0.69 -8.16 -6.93
CA VAL A 25 -0.05 -9.41 -6.95
C VAL A 25 -1.46 -9.13 -6.46
N PRO A 26 -2.49 -9.45 -7.26
CA PRO A 26 -3.86 -9.37 -6.75
C PRO A 26 -4.00 -10.36 -5.61
N ALA A 27 -4.28 -9.84 -4.44
CA ALA A 27 -4.41 -10.69 -3.28
C ALA A 27 -5.29 -10.00 -2.25
N ALA A 28 -6.30 -10.71 -1.79
CA ALA A 28 -7.21 -10.21 -0.76
C ALA A 28 -6.72 -10.74 0.59
N ILE A 29 -5.79 -10.03 1.19
CA ILE A 29 -5.25 -10.39 2.48
C ILE A 29 -5.97 -9.58 3.54
N HIS A 30 -6.54 -10.24 4.52
CA HIS A 30 -7.19 -9.55 5.63
C HIS A 30 -6.13 -8.91 6.52
N VAL A 31 -6.28 -7.62 6.76
CA VAL A 31 -5.32 -6.86 7.54
C VAL A 31 -6.03 -6.01 8.57
N GLU A 32 -5.31 -5.69 9.62
CA GLU A 32 -5.72 -4.67 10.56
C GLU A 32 -4.87 -3.43 10.29
N VAL A 33 -5.55 -2.32 10.04
CA VAL A 33 -4.91 -1.04 9.80
C VAL A 33 -5.17 -0.18 11.02
N SER A 34 -4.13 0.36 11.61
CA SER A 34 -4.28 1.21 12.79
C SER A 34 -3.44 2.47 12.65
N GLY A 35 -3.82 3.48 13.41
CA GLY A 35 -3.14 4.75 13.38
C GLY A 35 -4.03 5.81 13.98
N PHE A 36 -3.87 7.04 13.52
CA PHE A 36 -4.68 8.15 13.99
C PHE A 36 -5.48 8.72 12.83
N ASP A 37 -6.75 8.99 13.09
CA ASP A 37 -7.61 9.55 12.06
C ASP A 37 -7.28 11.03 11.86
N HIS A 38 -8.03 11.69 10.97
CA HIS A 38 -7.76 13.09 10.63
C HIS A 38 -8.01 14.05 11.79
N LEU A 39 -8.67 13.58 12.84
CA LEU A 39 -8.90 14.37 14.06
C LEU A 39 -7.92 14.01 15.17
N GLY A 40 -7.00 13.09 14.91
CA GLY A 40 -6.01 12.70 15.89
C GLY A 40 -6.47 11.63 16.86
N HIS A 41 -7.57 10.95 16.57
CA HIS A 41 -8.05 9.87 17.41
C HIS A 41 -7.50 8.54 16.90
N PHE A 42 -7.07 7.71 17.82
CA PHE A 42 -6.58 6.38 17.45
C PHE A 42 -7.72 5.53 16.90
N PHE A 43 -7.42 4.78 15.85
CA PHE A 43 -8.38 3.84 15.29
C PHE A 43 -7.68 2.54 14.92
N ALA A 44 -8.47 1.50 14.79
CA ALA A 44 -8.04 0.22 14.25
C ALA A 44 -9.20 -0.31 13.42
N GLU A 45 -8.92 -0.63 12.18
CA GLU A 45 -9.95 -1.07 11.27
C GLU A 45 -9.49 -2.31 10.51
N HIS A 46 -10.38 -3.28 10.34
CA HIS A 46 -10.09 -4.47 9.55
C HIS A 46 -10.57 -4.24 8.14
N THR A 47 -9.74 -4.60 7.18
CA THR A 47 -10.08 -4.51 5.78
C THR A 47 -9.34 -5.60 5.02
N ALA A 48 -9.50 -5.64 3.72
CA ALA A 48 -8.79 -6.59 2.90
C ALA A 48 -8.05 -5.82 1.80
N THR A 49 -6.86 -6.27 1.49
CA THR A 49 -6.11 -5.68 0.40
C THR A 49 -6.74 -6.04 -0.94
N THR A 50 -6.55 -5.18 -1.93
CA THR A 50 -6.92 -5.49 -3.30
C THR A 50 -5.73 -6.01 -4.08
N ASN A 51 -4.55 -5.54 -3.73
CA ASN A 51 -3.30 -6.04 -4.27
C ASN A 51 -2.18 -5.75 -3.29
N VAL A 52 -1.11 -6.49 -3.40
CA VAL A 52 0.07 -6.30 -2.57
C VAL A 52 1.30 -6.32 -3.45
N SER A 53 2.35 -5.68 -2.97
CA SER A 53 3.66 -5.73 -3.59
C SER A 53 4.67 -5.90 -2.47
N GLU A 54 5.92 -6.07 -2.84
CA GLU A 54 6.96 -6.24 -1.83
C GLU A 54 7.01 -5.06 -0.85
N ASN A 55 6.79 -3.85 -1.34
CA ASN A 55 6.93 -2.65 -0.54
C ASN A 55 5.63 -1.97 -0.16
N GLY A 56 4.49 -2.53 -0.51
CA GLY A 56 3.25 -1.86 -0.18
C GLY A 56 2.01 -2.66 -0.51
N CYS A 57 0.90 -1.98 -0.42
CA CYS A 57 -0.39 -2.59 -0.74
C CYS A 57 -1.41 -1.51 -0.99
N CYS A 58 -2.58 -1.95 -1.39
CA CYS A 58 -3.71 -1.08 -1.64
C CYS A 58 -4.92 -1.67 -0.94
N PHE A 59 -5.71 -0.83 -0.29
CA PHE A 59 -6.90 -1.27 0.42
C PHE A 59 -7.88 -0.12 0.55
N ARG A 60 -9.08 -0.45 0.96
CA ARG A 60 -10.11 0.55 1.22
C ARG A 60 -10.23 0.75 2.72
N LEU A 61 -10.25 2.00 3.14
CA LEU A 61 -10.36 2.35 4.54
C LEU A 61 -11.58 3.25 4.72
N LYS A 62 -12.42 2.91 5.70
CA LYS A 62 -13.60 3.72 5.99
C LYS A 62 -13.25 4.91 6.87
N THR A 63 -12.30 4.74 7.76
CA THR A 63 -11.87 5.79 8.67
C THR A 63 -11.18 6.90 7.90
N PRO A 64 -11.58 8.16 8.07
CA PRO A 64 -10.91 9.26 7.38
C PRO A 64 -9.54 9.52 7.98
N VAL A 65 -8.52 9.56 7.14
CA VAL A 65 -7.15 9.81 7.55
C VAL A 65 -6.57 10.94 6.73
N SER A 66 -5.54 11.59 7.27
CA SER A 66 -4.80 12.59 6.53
C SER A 66 -3.74 11.94 5.68
N PHE A 67 -3.41 12.57 4.57
CA PHE A 67 -2.40 12.03 3.67
C PHE A 67 -1.05 11.85 4.36
N GLU A 68 -0.74 12.69 5.32
CA GLU A 68 0.53 12.62 6.05
C GLU A 68 0.55 11.55 7.14
N SER A 69 -0.56 10.90 7.39
CA SER A 69 -0.63 9.91 8.47
C SER A 69 0.20 8.69 8.16
N LEU A 70 0.80 8.14 9.20
CA LEU A 70 1.43 6.83 9.10
C LEU A 70 0.43 5.79 9.56
N LEU A 71 0.43 4.66 8.90
CA LEU A 71 -0.49 3.57 9.22
C LEU A 71 0.31 2.34 9.59
N ALA A 72 -0.11 1.67 10.64
CA ALA A 72 0.47 0.38 11.01
C ALA A 72 -0.44 -0.69 10.45
N ILE A 73 0.14 -1.62 9.71
CA ILE A 73 -0.62 -2.65 9.02
C ILE A 73 -0.06 -4.00 9.40
N GLN A 74 -0.95 -4.90 9.79
CA GLN A 74 -0.56 -6.28 10.06
C GLN A 74 -1.61 -7.23 9.52
N PRO A 75 -1.18 -8.35 8.94
CA PRO A 75 -2.14 -9.36 8.52
C PRO A 75 -2.86 -9.93 9.73
N VAL A 76 -4.14 -10.24 9.54
CA VAL A 76 -4.94 -10.84 10.60
C VAL A 76 -4.53 -12.31 10.72
N ALA A 77 -4.18 -12.72 11.93
CA ALA A 77 -3.76 -14.10 12.17
C ALA A 77 -4.91 -15.05 11.91
N THR A 78 -4.61 -16.15 11.25
CA THR A 78 -5.62 -17.16 10.93
C THR A 78 -5.36 -18.45 11.70
N GLY A 79 -5.28 -18.33 13.01
CA GLY A 79 -5.18 -19.49 13.85
C GLY A 79 -3.80 -20.12 13.92
N GLN A 80 -2.82 -19.54 13.34
CA GLN A 80 -1.45 -20.01 13.43
C GLN A 80 -0.68 -19.29 14.51
N ASP A 81 0.41 -19.88 14.90
CA ASP A 81 1.11 -19.49 16.09
C ASP A 81 1.68 -18.11 16.16
N SER A 82 2.20 -17.59 15.10
CA SER A 82 2.88 -16.33 15.21
C SER A 82 2.01 -15.21 14.68
N SER A 83 1.67 -14.28 15.52
CA SER A 83 1.02 -13.07 15.09
C SER A 83 2.04 -12.23 14.34
N PRO A 84 1.77 -11.86 13.10
CA PRO A 84 2.67 -10.96 12.39
C PRO A 84 2.75 -9.63 13.11
N ARG A 85 3.91 -9.02 13.07
CA ARG A 85 4.09 -7.72 13.69
C ARG A 85 3.53 -6.63 12.79
N PRO A 86 2.96 -5.57 13.36
CA PRO A 86 2.56 -4.44 12.55
C PRO A 86 3.77 -3.75 11.95
N VAL A 87 3.64 -3.34 10.71
CA VAL A 87 4.69 -2.64 9.98
C VAL A 87 4.16 -1.27 9.60
N LEU A 88 5.00 -0.26 9.73
CA LEU A 88 4.61 1.10 9.43
C LEU A 88 4.71 1.40 7.94
N TYR A 89 3.67 2.04 7.45
CA TYR A 89 3.57 2.44 6.06
C TYR A 89 3.24 3.91 5.98
N GLN A 90 3.67 4.55 4.92
CA GLN A 90 3.24 5.90 4.61
C GLN A 90 2.25 5.84 3.46
N ILE A 91 1.34 6.79 3.45
CA ILE A 91 0.35 6.86 2.38
C ILE A 91 1.02 7.41 1.14
N ALA A 92 0.93 6.68 0.04
CA ALA A 92 1.49 7.11 -1.24
C ALA A 92 0.45 7.83 -2.07
N TRP A 93 -0.80 7.40 -2.00
CA TRP A 93 -1.89 8.05 -2.71
C TRP A 93 -3.21 7.69 -2.04
N MET A 94 -4.20 8.55 -2.25
CA MET A 94 -5.55 8.35 -1.72
C MET A 94 -6.54 8.75 -2.79
N GLU A 95 -7.62 8.01 -2.87
CA GLU A 95 -8.71 8.32 -3.78
C GLU A 95 -10.03 8.19 -3.03
N PRO A 96 -10.77 9.29 -2.86
CA PRO A 96 -12.05 9.23 -2.16
C PRO A 96 -13.04 8.35 -2.93
N VAL A 97 -13.83 7.60 -2.19
CA VAL A 97 -14.92 6.82 -2.74
C VAL A 97 -16.17 7.14 -1.93
N ASP A 98 -17.29 6.48 -2.24
CA ASP A 98 -18.56 6.77 -1.57
C ASP A 98 -18.44 6.71 -0.05
N ILE A 99 -17.77 5.70 0.46
CA ILE A 99 -17.56 5.58 1.89
C ILE A 99 -16.09 5.33 2.10
N GLY A 100 -15.38 6.31 2.66
CA GLY A 100 -13.97 6.17 2.93
C GLY A 100 -13.11 6.53 1.73
N ALA A 101 -12.02 5.83 1.58
CA ALA A 101 -11.06 6.06 0.51
C ALA A 101 -10.32 4.78 0.15
N VAL A 102 -9.91 4.69 -1.10
CA VAL A 102 -8.95 3.67 -1.50
C VAL A 102 -7.58 4.26 -1.26
N ILE A 103 -6.74 3.52 -0.58
CA ILE A 103 -5.45 4.02 -0.14
C ILE A 103 -4.34 3.09 -0.61
N GLY A 104 -3.34 3.67 -1.24
CA GLY A 104 -2.12 2.97 -1.58
C GLY A 104 -1.03 3.39 -0.61
N VAL A 105 -0.33 2.42 -0.05
CA VAL A 105 0.69 2.70 0.95
C VAL A 105 2.01 2.07 0.56
N ALA A 106 3.09 2.69 1.03
CA ALA A 106 4.44 2.21 0.82
C ALA A 106 5.10 2.02 2.18
N ARG A 107 5.77 0.90 2.32
CA ARG A 107 6.48 0.58 3.55
C ARG A 107 7.61 1.57 3.78
N LEU A 108 7.75 2.02 5.03
CA LEU A 108 8.83 2.95 5.36
C LEU A 108 10.18 2.24 5.32
N HIS A 109 10.27 1.10 5.99
CA HIS A 109 11.47 0.31 6.02
C HIS A 109 11.13 -1.03 6.67
N GLY A 110 12.07 -1.94 6.65
CA GLY A 110 11.88 -3.25 7.26
C GLY A 110 11.58 -4.32 6.23
N GLU A 111 11.17 -5.45 6.70
CA GLU A 111 10.88 -6.59 5.85
C GLU A 111 9.43 -6.60 5.40
N SER A 112 9.17 -7.39 4.36
CA SER A 112 7.83 -7.50 3.83
C SER A 112 6.86 -8.02 4.88
N THR A 113 5.67 -7.44 4.90
CA THR A 113 4.59 -7.87 5.78
C THR A 113 3.93 -9.14 5.27
N TRP A 114 4.06 -9.41 3.99
CA TRP A 114 3.23 -10.40 3.32
C TRP A 114 3.89 -11.76 3.29
N CYS A 115 3.07 -12.78 3.51
CA CYS A 115 3.51 -14.16 3.37
C CYS A 115 3.28 -14.64 1.94
N VAL A 116 3.70 -13.82 0.99
CA VAL A 116 3.52 -14.09 -0.43
C VAL A 116 4.87 -13.94 -1.09
N ALA A 117 5.20 -14.89 -1.95
CA ALA A 117 6.42 -14.80 -2.71
C ALA A 117 6.19 -13.89 -3.92
N PHE A 118 7.08 -12.95 -4.12
CA PHE A 118 7.00 -12.05 -5.27
C PHE A 118 8.11 -12.42 -6.24
N PRO A 119 7.78 -12.60 -7.52
CA PRO A 119 8.84 -12.84 -8.50
C PRO A 119 9.74 -11.62 -8.62
N ALA A 120 11.00 -11.84 -8.87
CA ALA A 120 11.93 -10.75 -9.10
C ALA A 120 11.54 -10.01 -10.36
N ALA A 121 11.81 -8.72 -10.41
CA ALA A 121 11.51 -7.93 -11.60
C ALA A 121 12.19 -8.50 -12.83
N ASP A 122 13.39 -9.00 -12.66
CA ASP A 122 14.13 -9.59 -13.76
C ASP A 122 13.44 -10.82 -14.35
N ASP A 123 12.81 -11.62 -13.50
CA ASP A 123 12.11 -12.81 -13.97
C ASP A 123 10.91 -12.46 -14.83
N LEU A 124 10.33 -11.30 -14.57
CA LEU A 124 9.18 -10.84 -15.35
C LEU A 124 9.60 -10.16 -16.64
N GLN A 125 10.74 -9.49 -16.62
CA GLN A 125 11.21 -8.73 -17.77
C GLN A 125 11.95 -9.59 -18.77
N THR A 126 12.47 -10.70 -18.34
CA THR A 126 13.22 -11.58 -19.19
C THR A 126 12.44 -12.87 -19.36
N PRO A 127 11.56 -12.92 -20.35
CA PRO A 127 10.82 -14.16 -20.56
C PRO A 127 11.83 -15.26 -20.84
N LYS A 128 11.74 -16.27 -20.06
CA LYS A 128 12.61 -17.41 -20.27
C LYS A 128 12.17 -18.12 -21.50
N ALA A 129 12.99 -18.00 -22.45
CA ALA A 129 12.71 -18.65 -23.71
C ALA A 129 12.72 -20.16 -23.56
#